data_43e381d0afafd8ffc75b89656f33ed26
#
_entry.id   43e381d0afafd8ffc75b89656f33ed26
#
_cell.length_a   1.000
_cell.length_b   1.000
_cell.length_c   1.000
_cell.angle_alpha   90.00
_cell.angle_beta   90.00
_cell.angle_gamma   90.00
#
_symmetry.space_group_name_H-M   'P 1'
#
loop_
_entity.id
_entity.type
_entity.pdbx_description
1 polymer ?
#
loop_
_entity_poly.entity_id
_entity_poly.type
_entity_poly.pdbx_seq_one_letter_code
_entity_poly.pdbx_strand_id
1 'polypeptide(L)'
;NLKLDKSKKHILMLHTDYPGAKDTDNREIDSVENLNINILDRFDLIICGHIHKPQRLSKKVYMIGAPNQQRRTDMNCKLGYWLIMEDLTMKFVELSDFPKFIDVESEEDVKDDGNYYTLITRETIVESDNKIHKGLSKKKLVRLYLKYNNIKDKEKKECLLDIIKKAEEDD
;
A
#
# COMPACT_ATOMS: atom_id res chain seq x y z
N ASN A 1 29.58 -5.83 14.95
CA ASN A 1 29.74 -7.26 14.62
C ASN A 1 28.75 -8.09 15.42
N LEU A 2 27.59 -8.43 14.83
CA LEU A 2 26.61 -9.32 15.45
C LEU A 2 27.19 -10.75 15.47
N LYS A 3 27.42 -11.30 16.66
CA LYS A 3 27.81 -12.70 16.85
C LYS A 3 26.55 -13.54 17.02
N LEU A 4 26.32 -14.48 16.11
CA LEU A 4 25.20 -15.43 16.15
C LEU A 4 25.68 -16.75 16.75
N ASP A 5 24.89 -17.33 17.64
CA ASP A 5 25.13 -18.64 18.25
C ASP A 5 24.76 -19.73 17.24
N LYS A 6 25.74 -20.44 16.71
CA LYS A 6 25.54 -21.47 15.66
C LYS A 6 24.68 -22.65 16.08
N SER A 7 24.44 -22.82 17.40
CA SER A 7 23.56 -23.88 17.92
C SER A 7 22.07 -23.52 17.88
N LYS A 8 21.74 -22.26 17.55
CA LYS A 8 20.38 -21.73 17.55
C LYS A 8 19.91 -21.35 16.15
N LYS A 9 18.61 -21.36 15.95
CA LYS A 9 17.97 -20.76 14.79
C LYS A 9 17.85 -19.25 14.96
N HIS A 10 18.11 -18.51 13.90
CA HIS A 10 18.11 -17.05 13.89
C HIS A 10 17.07 -16.52 12.92
N ILE A 11 16.10 -15.79 13.47
CA ILE A 11 15.07 -15.09 12.70
C ILE A 11 15.38 -13.60 12.69
N LEU A 12 15.45 -13.01 11.52
CA LEU A 12 15.60 -11.57 11.34
C LEU A 12 14.23 -10.96 11.02
N MET A 13 13.85 -9.92 11.74
CA MET A 13 12.66 -9.12 11.45
C MET A 13 13.10 -7.74 10.97
N LEU A 14 12.57 -7.32 9.83
CA LEU A 14 12.84 -6.03 9.20
C LEU A 14 11.53 -5.30 8.91
N HIS A 15 11.59 -3.98 8.82
CA HIS A 15 10.50 -3.18 8.28
C HIS A 15 11.07 -2.28 7.17
N THR A 16 11.10 -2.80 5.95
CA THR A 16 11.72 -2.14 4.80
C THR A 16 11.20 -2.77 3.50
N ASP A 17 11.43 -2.10 2.39
CA ASP A 17 11.35 -2.72 1.08
C ASP A 17 12.38 -3.85 0.95
N TYR A 18 12.13 -4.77 0.03
CA TYR A 18 13.05 -5.86 -0.26
C TYR A 18 13.15 -6.06 -1.77
N PRO A 19 14.36 -6.18 -2.34
CA PRO A 19 14.54 -6.38 -3.79
C PRO A 19 13.80 -7.62 -4.28
N GLY A 20 13.10 -7.48 -5.42
CA GLY A 20 12.26 -8.52 -6.00
C GLY A 20 10.88 -8.65 -5.35
N ALA A 21 10.58 -7.88 -4.29
CA ALA A 21 9.23 -7.79 -3.77
C ALA A 21 8.33 -6.97 -4.71
N LYS A 22 7.03 -7.30 -4.71
CA LYS A 22 6.03 -6.56 -5.49
C LYS A 22 5.09 -5.82 -4.55
N ASP A 23 4.81 -4.57 -4.86
CA ASP A 23 3.79 -3.79 -4.17
C ASP A 23 2.37 -4.29 -4.49
N THR A 24 1.35 -3.63 -3.95
CA THR A 24 -0.07 -3.97 -4.17
C THR A 24 -0.51 -3.78 -5.62
N ASP A 25 0.19 -2.92 -6.39
CA ASP A 25 -0.03 -2.70 -7.83
C ASP A 25 0.80 -3.64 -8.73
N ASN A 26 1.47 -4.65 -8.14
CA ASN A 26 2.38 -5.58 -8.81
C ASN A 26 3.65 -4.95 -9.39
N ARG A 27 4.03 -3.75 -8.98
CA ARG A 27 5.29 -3.13 -9.36
C ARG A 27 6.41 -3.77 -8.57
N GLU A 28 7.45 -4.22 -9.25
CA GLU A 28 8.60 -4.83 -8.63
C GLU A 28 9.55 -3.78 -8.05
N ILE A 29 10.13 -4.08 -6.91
CA ILE A 29 11.15 -3.25 -6.24
C ILE A 29 12.51 -3.73 -6.70
N ASP A 30 13.21 -2.89 -7.48
CA ASP A 30 14.48 -3.25 -8.09
C ASP A 30 15.64 -3.27 -7.09
N SER A 31 15.69 -2.27 -6.21
CA SER A 31 16.78 -2.10 -5.24
C SER A 31 16.30 -1.38 -3.98
N VAL A 32 17.00 -1.64 -2.89
CA VAL A 32 16.78 -0.97 -1.60
C VAL A 32 18.11 -0.41 -1.12
N GLU A 33 18.18 0.91 -0.95
CA GLU A 33 19.36 1.56 -0.42
C GLU A 33 19.68 1.05 1.00
N ASN A 34 20.95 0.86 1.27
CA ASN A 34 21.47 0.44 2.59
C ASN A 34 21.10 -0.98 3.05
N LEU A 35 20.41 -1.80 2.25
CA LEU A 35 20.16 -3.19 2.57
C LEU A 35 21.35 -4.08 2.12
N ASN A 36 22.19 -4.49 3.06
CA ASN A 36 23.30 -5.41 2.77
C ASN A 36 22.79 -6.86 2.74
N ILE A 37 22.48 -7.36 1.54
CA ILE A 37 21.96 -8.73 1.32
C ILE A 37 22.91 -9.80 1.86
N ASN A 38 24.23 -9.59 1.81
CA ASN A 38 25.22 -10.58 2.29
C ASN A 38 25.11 -10.84 3.81
N ILE A 39 24.64 -9.87 4.59
CA ILE A 39 24.38 -10.06 6.02
C ILE A 39 23.18 -10.97 6.25
N LEU A 40 22.20 -10.92 5.34
CA LEU A 40 20.95 -11.66 5.44
C LEU A 40 21.15 -13.18 5.31
N ASP A 41 22.23 -13.62 4.65
CA ASP A 41 22.55 -15.03 4.53
C ASP A 41 22.86 -15.74 5.84
N ARG A 42 23.16 -14.97 6.87
CA ARG A 42 23.45 -15.48 8.22
C ARG A 42 22.20 -15.91 9.01
N PHE A 43 21.02 -15.58 8.52
CA PHE A 43 19.74 -15.88 9.18
C PHE A 43 19.04 -17.07 8.53
N ASP A 44 18.36 -17.86 9.34
CA ASP A 44 17.60 -19.04 8.91
C ASP A 44 16.25 -18.62 8.32
N LEU A 45 15.66 -17.54 8.82
CA LEU A 45 14.40 -16.96 8.35
C LEU A 45 14.48 -15.43 8.39
N ILE A 46 13.94 -14.77 7.36
CA ILE A 46 13.87 -13.32 7.26
C ILE A 46 12.41 -12.93 7.02
N ILE A 47 11.90 -12.06 7.88
CA ILE A 47 10.53 -11.58 7.87
C ILE A 47 10.57 -10.08 7.64
N CYS A 48 10.00 -9.62 6.52
CA CYS A 48 9.92 -8.21 6.16
C CYS A 48 8.47 -7.71 6.27
N GLY A 49 8.26 -6.62 7.00
CA GLY A 49 7.06 -5.79 6.93
C GLY A 49 7.23 -4.67 5.90
N HIS A 50 6.32 -3.72 5.88
CA HIS A 50 6.22 -2.53 5.03
C HIS A 50 5.30 -2.72 3.81
N ILE A 51 5.53 -3.69 2.95
CA ILE A 51 4.66 -3.97 1.80
C ILE A 51 3.45 -4.77 2.28
N HIS A 52 2.24 -4.27 1.98
CA HIS A 52 0.97 -4.89 2.42
C HIS A 52 0.67 -6.22 1.73
N LYS A 53 1.26 -6.50 0.57
CA LYS A 53 1.06 -7.73 -0.18
C LYS A 53 1.88 -8.88 0.39
N PRO A 54 1.24 -9.94 0.97
CA PRO A 54 1.96 -11.12 1.44
C PRO A 54 2.61 -11.84 0.29
N GLN A 55 3.90 -12.17 0.41
CA GLN A 55 4.61 -12.90 -0.64
C GLN A 55 5.84 -13.61 -0.09
N ARG A 56 6.16 -14.75 -0.69
CA ARG A 56 7.40 -15.48 -0.45
C ARG A 56 8.41 -15.11 -1.54
N LEU A 57 9.52 -14.51 -1.16
CA LEU A 57 10.58 -14.08 -2.10
C LEU A 57 11.63 -15.16 -2.32
N SER A 58 11.91 -15.95 -1.28
CA SER A 58 12.84 -17.09 -1.38
C SER A 58 12.45 -18.20 -0.39
N LYS A 59 13.28 -19.21 -0.25
CA LYS A 59 13.06 -20.27 0.75
C LYS A 59 13.00 -19.74 2.18
N LYS A 60 13.71 -18.64 2.47
CA LYS A 60 13.85 -18.08 3.82
C LYS A 60 13.38 -16.61 3.95
N VAL A 61 12.92 -15.95 2.87
CA VAL A 61 12.55 -14.54 2.89
C VAL A 61 11.05 -14.38 2.58
N TYR A 62 10.36 -13.70 3.46
CA TYR A 62 8.93 -13.45 3.36
C TYR A 62 8.59 -11.97 3.60
N MET A 63 7.82 -11.37 2.70
CA MET A 63 7.07 -10.16 3.00
C MET A 63 5.77 -10.58 3.66
N ILE A 64 5.57 -10.21 4.93
CA ILE A 64 4.42 -10.72 5.71
C ILE A 64 3.09 -10.11 5.28
N GLY A 65 3.12 -8.94 4.65
CA GLY A 65 1.92 -8.24 4.24
C GLY A 65 1.18 -7.59 5.40
N ALA A 66 -0.06 -7.19 5.11
CA ALA A 66 -1.01 -6.69 6.10
C ALA A 66 -2.05 -7.77 6.45
N PRO A 67 -2.58 -7.77 7.68
CA PRO A 67 -3.61 -8.73 8.08
C PRO A 67 -4.96 -8.46 7.40
N ASN A 68 -5.26 -7.21 7.09
CA ASN A 68 -6.49 -6.74 6.46
C ASN A 68 -6.19 -5.55 5.54
N GLN A 69 -7.18 -5.14 4.76
CA GLN A 69 -7.07 -3.94 3.91
C GLN A 69 -6.96 -2.68 4.77
N GLN A 70 -5.88 -1.95 4.60
CA GLN A 70 -5.63 -0.68 5.30
C GLN A 70 -5.81 0.53 4.39
N ARG A 71 -5.85 0.30 3.08
CA ARG A 71 -6.03 1.30 2.05
C ARG A 71 -6.66 0.68 0.79
N ARG A 72 -7.22 1.51 -0.06
CA ARG A 72 -7.93 1.06 -1.27
C ARG A 72 -7.06 0.24 -2.21
N THR A 73 -5.77 0.51 -2.32
CA THR A 73 -4.85 -0.28 -3.16
C THR A 73 -4.69 -1.73 -2.71
N ASP A 74 -5.16 -2.07 -1.51
CA ASP A 74 -5.10 -3.43 -0.97
C ASP A 74 -6.27 -4.32 -1.42
N MET A 75 -7.27 -3.77 -2.14
CA MET A 75 -8.52 -4.46 -2.52
C MET A 75 -8.30 -5.80 -3.23
N ASN A 76 -7.27 -5.88 -4.07
CA ASN A 76 -6.99 -7.06 -4.87
C ASN A 76 -5.96 -8.00 -4.23
N CYS A 77 -5.60 -7.76 -2.97
CA CYS A 77 -4.62 -8.57 -2.26
C CYS A 77 -5.33 -9.60 -1.37
N LYS A 78 -4.84 -10.83 -1.39
CA LYS A 78 -5.16 -11.80 -0.36
C LYS A 78 -4.36 -11.45 0.88
N LEU A 79 -5.04 -11.01 1.93
CA LEU A 79 -4.44 -10.52 3.15
C LEU A 79 -4.66 -11.50 4.30
N GLY A 80 -3.80 -11.46 5.32
CA GLY A 80 -3.84 -12.39 6.41
C GLY A 80 -2.55 -12.40 7.21
N TYR A 81 -2.24 -13.53 7.80
CA TYR A 81 -1.04 -13.70 8.62
C TYR A 81 -0.29 -14.99 8.30
N TRP A 82 0.94 -15.08 8.77
CA TRP A 82 1.78 -16.24 8.62
C TRP A 82 1.98 -16.96 9.95
N LEU A 83 1.85 -18.28 9.91
CA LEU A 83 2.26 -19.15 11.00
C LEU A 83 3.68 -19.62 10.74
N ILE A 84 4.54 -19.48 11.74
CA ILE A 84 5.91 -20.01 11.71
C ILE A 84 5.88 -21.36 12.41
N MET A 85 6.25 -22.41 11.67
CA MET A 85 6.33 -23.77 12.20
C MET A 85 7.70 -23.98 12.87
N GLU A 86 7.85 -25.05 13.68
CA GLU A 86 9.08 -25.37 14.41
C GLU A 86 10.31 -25.55 13.49
N ASP A 87 10.08 -26.02 12.28
CA ASP A 87 11.11 -26.18 11.25
C ASP A 87 11.42 -24.90 10.48
N LEU A 88 10.82 -23.76 10.89
CA LEU A 88 10.85 -22.44 10.25
C LEU A 88 10.15 -22.37 8.87
N THR A 89 9.39 -23.38 8.49
CA THR A 89 8.47 -23.23 7.35
C THR A 89 7.33 -22.26 7.74
N MET A 90 6.84 -21.53 6.75
CA MET A 90 5.78 -20.55 6.97
C MET A 90 4.52 -20.95 6.21
N LYS A 91 3.38 -20.93 6.90
CA LYS A 91 2.06 -21.17 6.33
C LYS A 91 1.23 -19.88 6.37
N PHE A 92 0.77 -19.45 5.20
CA PHE A 92 -0.14 -18.31 5.10
C PHE A 92 -1.58 -18.71 5.47
N VAL A 93 -2.23 -17.87 6.25
CA VAL A 93 -3.63 -17.97 6.63
C VAL A 93 -4.34 -16.71 6.17
N GLU A 94 -5.22 -16.85 5.18
CA GLU A 94 -6.02 -15.73 4.68
C GLU A 94 -7.10 -15.35 5.70
N LEU A 95 -7.32 -14.05 5.89
CA LEU A 95 -8.37 -13.48 6.71
C LEU A 95 -9.42 -12.82 5.81
N SER A 96 -10.67 -13.22 5.92
CA SER A 96 -11.79 -12.74 5.09
C SER A 96 -12.77 -11.84 5.83
N ASP A 97 -12.76 -11.88 7.17
CA ASP A 97 -13.84 -11.34 8.01
C ASP A 97 -13.62 -9.88 8.48
N PHE A 98 -12.68 -9.20 7.85
CA PHE A 98 -12.43 -7.78 8.12
C PHE A 98 -13.16 -6.90 7.10
N PRO A 99 -13.47 -5.62 7.49
CA PRO A 99 -13.98 -4.63 6.57
C PRO A 99 -13.11 -4.48 5.32
N LYS A 100 -13.75 -4.34 4.17
CA LYS A 100 -13.10 -4.25 2.87
C LYS A 100 -13.43 -2.94 2.19
N PHE A 101 -12.49 -2.45 1.38
CA PHE A 101 -12.81 -1.41 0.40
C PHE A 101 -13.51 -2.07 -0.79
N ILE A 102 -14.65 -1.50 -1.18
CA ILE A 102 -15.50 -2.01 -2.26
C ILE A 102 -15.86 -0.86 -3.19
N ASP A 103 -15.56 -1.04 -4.46
CA ASP A 103 -15.97 -0.10 -5.49
C ASP A 103 -17.37 -0.47 -6.01
N VAL A 104 -18.28 0.50 -6.07
CA VAL A 104 -19.65 0.32 -6.55
C VAL A 104 -20.00 1.37 -7.61
N GLU A 105 -20.86 1.03 -8.55
CA GLU A 105 -21.29 1.92 -9.63
C GLU A 105 -22.60 2.66 -9.29
N SER A 106 -23.34 2.20 -8.29
CA SER A 106 -24.60 2.79 -7.83
C SER A 106 -24.64 2.95 -6.32
N GLU A 107 -25.32 3.99 -5.84
CA GLU A 107 -25.60 4.17 -4.41
C GLU A 107 -26.47 3.03 -3.84
N GLU A 108 -27.28 2.39 -4.68
CA GLU A 108 -28.13 1.24 -4.29
C GLU A 108 -27.31 0.00 -3.92
N ASP A 109 -26.06 -0.09 -4.39
CA ASP A 109 -25.13 -1.19 -4.08
C ASP A 109 -24.43 -1.03 -2.73
N VAL A 110 -24.54 0.14 -2.10
CA VAL A 110 -23.96 0.43 -0.78
C VAL A 110 -24.76 -0.30 0.29
N LYS A 111 -24.06 -1.07 1.14
CA LYS A 111 -24.66 -1.85 2.23
C LYS A 111 -24.16 -1.36 3.58
N ASP A 112 -25.00 -1.46 4.60
CA ASP A 112 -24.62 -1.23 5.99
C ASP A 112 -24.11 -2.54 6.61
N ASP A 113 -22.92 -2.97 6.17
CA ASP A 113 -22.29 -4.23 6.56
C ASP A 113 -20.87 -4.03 7.13
N GLY A 114 -20.51 -2.77 7.43
CA GLY A 114 -19.21 -2.40 7.98
C GLY A 114 -18.08 -2.28 6.96
N ASN A 115 -18.33 -2.52 5.66
CA ASN A 115 -17.37 -2.30 4.59
C ASN A 115 -17.27 -0.82 4.19
N TYR A 116 -16.17 -0.46 3.50
CA TYR A 116 -15.92 0.90 2.99
C TYR A 116 -16.26 0.94 1.51
N TYR A 117 -17.37 1.60 1.17
CA TYR A 117 -17.83 1.71 -0.21
C TYR A 117 -17.33 2.98 -0.87
N THR A 118 -16.92 2.87 -2.14
CA THR A 118 -16.56 4.00 -2.99
C THR A 118 -17.40 3.97 -4.26
N LEU A 119 -18.20 5.01 -4.48
CA LEU A 119 -18.95 5.15 -5.72
C LEU A 119 -18.00 5.54 -6.85
N ILE A 120 -17.92 4.68 -7.88
CA ILE A 120 -17.13 4.92 -9.08
C ILE A 120 -18.07 5.36 -10.19
N THR A 121 -17.97 6.61 -10.61
CA THR A 121 -18.67 7.08 -11.80
C THR A 121 -17.85 6.79 -13.05
N ARG A 122 -18.50 6.63 -14.20
CA ARG A 122 -17.80 6.45 -15.50
C ARG A 122 -16.80 7.58 -15.77
N GLU A 123 -17.08 8.78 -15.31
CA GLU A 123 -16.17 9.92 -15.43
C GLU A 123 -14.89 9.71 -14.61
N THR A 124 -14.98 9.09 -13.43
CA THR A 124 -13.82 8.76 -12.58
C THR A 124 -12.94 7.68 -13.23
N ILE A 125 -13.55 6.68 -13.91
CA ILE A 125 -12.82 5.61 -14.60
C ILE A 125 -12.05 6.16 -15.79
N VAL A 126 -12.68 6.99 -16.62
CA VAL A 126 -12.04 7.61 -17.81
C VAL A 126 -10.87 8.51 -17.40
N GLU A 127 -10.96 9.18 -16.26
CA GLU A 127 -9.87 10.01 -15.75
C GLU A 127 -8.72 9.18 -15.16
N SER A 128 -8.97 8.03 -14.55
CA SER A 128 -7.91 7.15 -14.05
C SER A 128 -7.08 6.50 -15.17
N ASP A 129 -7.72 6.15 -16.30
CA ASP A 129 -7.04 5.60 -17.47
C ASP A 129 -6.20 6.63 -18.23
N ASN A 130 -6.51 7.92 -18.10
CA ASN A 130 -5.86 9.02 -18.82
C ASN A 130 -4.60 9.60 -18.12
N LYS A 131 -3.85 8.85 -17.32
CA LYS A 131 -2.53 9.26 -16.80
C LYS A 131 -2.51 10.62 -16.08
N ILE A 132 -3.52 10.92 -15.28
CA ILE A 132 -3.70 12.21 -14.61
C ILE A 132 -2.54 12.57 -13.66
N HIS A 133 -1.69 11.61 -13.26
CA HIS A 133 -0.66 11.83 -12.24
C HIS A 133 0.72 12.28 -12.76
N LYS A 134 0.92 12.41 -14.08
CA LYS A 134 2.17 12.97 -14.62
C LYS A 134 1.89 14.30 -15.33
N GLY A 135 2.15 15.41 -14.62
CA GLY A 135 2.23 16.74 -15.24
C GLY A 135 1.08 17.70 -15.00
N LEU A 136 0.15 17.40 -14.08
CA LEU A 136 -0.84 18.39 -13.67
C LEU A 136 -0.23 19.35 -12.63
N SER A 137 -0.27 20.66 -12.91
CA SER A 137 0.10 21.65 -11.90
C SER A 137 -0.81 21.54 -10.68
N LYS A 138 -0.26 21.85 -9.47
CA LYS A 138 -1.02 21.90 -8.20
C LYS A 138 -2.35 22.66 -8.36
N LYS A 139 -2.34 23.76 -9.12
CA LYS A 139 -3.51 24.60 -9.44
C LYS A 139 -4.59 23.86 -10.26
N LYS A 140 -4.20 22.97 -11.17
CA LYS A 140 -5.15 22.18 -11.98
C LYS A 140 -5.77 21.05 -11.14
N LEU A 141 -4.98 20.42 -10.27
CA LEU A 141 -5.48 19.41 -9.31
C LEU A 141 -6.55 19.98 -8.39
N VAL A 142 -6.32 21.18 -7.84
CA VAL A 142 -7.30 21.81 -6.96
C VAL A 142 -8.56 22.27 -7.71
N ARG A 143 -8.43 22.76 -8.94
CA ARG A 143 -9.63 23.06 -9.75
C ARG A 143 -10.48 21.81 -10.01
N LEU A 144 -9.83 20.67 -10.27
CA LEU A 144 -10.50 19.38 -10.38
C LEU A 144 -11.17 19.00 -9.05
N TYR A 145 -10.45 19.03 -7.93
CA TYR A 145 -11.00 18.76 -6.60
C TYR A 145 -12.23 19.62 -6.27
N LEU A 146 -12.15 20.93 -6.53
CA LEU A 146 -13.28 21.85 -6.32
C LEU A 146 -14.48 21.52 -7.22
N LYS A 147 -14.22 21.10 -8.46
CA LYS A 147 -15.26 20.69 -9.40
C LYS A 147 -15.94 19.40 -8.96
N TYR A 148 -15.16 18.37 -8.61
CA TYR A 148 -15.69 17.06 -8.25
C TYR A 148 -16.45 17.06 -6.92
N ASN A 149 -15.97 17.82 -5.93
CA ASN A 149 -16.65 17.92 -4.65
C ASN A 149 -17.81 18.93 -4.65
N ASN A 150 -18.17 19.46 -5.84
CA ASN A 150 -19.25 20.41 -6.04
C ASN A 150 -19.22 21.60 -5.05
N ILE A 151 -18.00 22.05 -4.69
CA ILE A 151 -17.79 23.13 -3.74
C ILE A 151 -18.20 24.44 -4.41
N LYS A 152 -19.40 24.90 -4.08
CA LYS A 152 -19.98 26.15 -4.60
C LYS A 152 -19.60 27.37 -3.76
N ASP A 153 -19.12 27.15 -2.56
CA ASP A 153 -18.72 28.18 -1.61
C ASP A 153 -17.52 28.98 -2.14
N LYS A 154 -17.71 30.26 -2.32
CA LYS A 154 -16.74 31.18 -2.90
C LYS A 154 -15.53 31.38 -1.98
N GLU A 155 -15.75 31.49 -0.66
CA GLU A 155 -14.69 31.71 0.34
C GLU A 155 -13.77 30.48 0.44
N LYS A 156 -14.34 29.26 0.41
CA LYS A 156 -13.54 28.03 0.40
C LYS A 156 -12.70 27.88 -0.87
N LYS A 157 -13.24 28.32 -2.02
CA LYS A 157 -12.48 28.32 -3.28
C LYS A 157 -11.31 29.28 -3.24
N GLU A 158 -11.53 30.50 -2.74
CA GLU A 158 -10.50 31.52 -2.62
C GLU A 158 -9.40 31.08 -1.63
N CYS A 159 -9.78 30.54 -0.47
CA CYS A 159 -8.85 30.04 0.53
C CYS A 159 -7.93 28.91 -0.03
N LEU A 160 -8.48 27.94 -0.76
CA LEU A 160 -7.70 26.86 -1.37
C LEU A 160 -6.79 27.36 -2.48
N LEU A 161 -7.22 28.34 -3.27
CA LEU A 161 -6.39 28.95 -4.31
C LEU A 161 -5.24 29.78 -3.72
N ASP A 162 -5.46 30.43 -2.59
CA ASP A 162 -4.41 31.19 -1.87
C ASP A 162 -3.37 30.27 -1.24
N ILE A 163 -3.78 29.15 -0.65
CA ILE A 163 -2.86 28.14 -0.11
C ILE A 163 -1.91 27.61 -1.21
N ILE A 164 -2.44 27.39 -2.42
CA ILE A 164 -1.64 26.92 -3.55
C ILE A 164 -0.67 27.98 -4.03
N LYS A 165 -1.14 29.21 -4.11
CA LYS A 165 -0.30 30.34 -4.55
C LYS A 165 0.90 30.51 -3.62
N LYS A 166 0.69 30.43 -2.31
CA LYS A 166 1.77 30.45 -1.30
C LYS A 166 2.71 29.26 -1.44
N ALA A 167 2.20 28.05 -1.69
CA ALA A 167 3.03 26.86 -1.88
C ALA A 167 3.79 26.85 -3.24
N GLU A 168 3.43 27.70 -4.20
CA GLU A 168 4.16 27.88 -5.48
C GLU A 168 5.22 28.99 -5.37
N GLU A 169 5.13 29.87 -4.36
CA GLU A 169 6.11 30.93 -4.09
C GLU A 169 7.28 30.45 -3.19
N ASP A 170 7.10 29.30 -2.50
CA ASP A 170 8.10 28.69 -1.60
C ASP A 170 8.96 27.58 -2.27
N ASP A 171 8.72 27.26 -3.56
CA ASP A 171 9.49 26.32 -4.41
C ASP A 171 10.41 27.12 -5.36
#